data_8fdcd3421745b8727c01b3df9247a756
#
_entry.id   8fdcd3421745b8727c01b3df9247a756
#
_cell.length_a   1.000
_cell.length_b   1.000
_cell.length_c   1.000
_cell.angle_alpha   90.00
_cell.angle_beta   90.00
_cell.angle_gamma   90.00
#
_symmetry.space_group_name_H-M   'P 1'
#
loop_
_entity.id
_entity.type
_entity.pdbx_description
1 polymer ?
#
loop_
_entity_poly.entity_id
_entity_poly.type
_entity_poly.pdbx_seq_one_letter_code
_entity_poly.pdbx_strand_id
1 'polypeptide(L)'
;FIMVSAGLSSCGSMFSGLMNGILGTSYTSEDSDLVATENNYAAKENELQQQIDNIESTHPGYDEYRYDLDSIGHNPHELASYLTVLLQTYTPQSAQAEINRVFAMQYTLTLTEETEIRYRTETSTDPETGETTTEEVPYEYHILNVKLTNKPISEIAEELLTPQQLEMYRVYLETSGNKPLIFGGGSTNTS
;
A
#
# COMPACT_ATOMS: atom_id res chain seq x y z
N PHE A 1 -44.36 23.32 1.80
CA PHE A 1 -44.46 21.87 1.98
C PHE A 1 -44.34 21.10 0.67
N ILE A 2 -43.40 21.44 -0.16
CA ILE A 2 -43.13 20.71 -1.38
C ILE A 2 -41.66 20.93 -1.69
N MET A 3 -40.94 19.89 -1.90
CA MET A 3 -39.64 19.85 -2.57
C MET A 3 -38.56 19.06 -1.88
N VAL A 4 -38.67 17.79 -1.88
CA VAL A 4 -37.47 16.93 -1.76
C VAL A 4 -37.54 15.68 -2.64
N SER A 5 -38.31 15.65 -3.70
CA SER A 5 -38.43 14.46 -4.52
C SER A 5 -37.79 14.53 -5.92
N ALA A 6 -37.21 15.67 -6.29
CA ALA A 6 -36.64 15.82 -7.64
C ALA A 6 -35.16 15.42 -7.80
N GLY A 7 -34.44 15.25 -6.69
CA GLY A 7 -33.00 14.94 -6.73
C GLY A 7 -32.65 13.45 -6.89
N LEU A 8 -33.55 12.56 -6.54
CA LEU A 8 -33.26 11.13 -6.52
C LEU A 8 -33.50 10.37 -7.84
N SER A 9 -34.35 10.92 -8.71
CA SER A 9 -34.59 10.26 -10.00
C SER A 9 -33.51 10.53 -11.05
N SER A 10 -32.68 11.54 -10.88
CA SER A 10 -31.57 11.82 -11.79
C SER A 10 -30.39 10.86 -11.60
N CYS A 11 -30.12 10.43 -10.36
CA CYS A 11 -29.07 9.44 -10.10
C CYS A 11 -29.43 8.04 -10.57
N GLY A 12 -30.72 7.68 -10.50
CA GLY A 12 -31.18 6.35 -10.97
C GLY A 12 -31.11 6.18 -12.49
N SER A 13 -31.29 7.24 -13.26
CA SER A 13 -31.22 7.16 -14.71
C SER A 13 -29.78 7.12 -15.24
N MET A 14 -28.81 7.72 -14.55
CA MET A 14 -27.40 7.57 -14.91
C MET A 14 -26.89 6.16 -14.63
N PHE A 15 -27.30 5.57 -13.51
CA PHE A 15 -26.90 4.21 -13.13
C PHE A 15 -27.42 3.14 -14.10
N SER A 16 -28.70 3.24 -14.51
CA SER A 16 -29.25 2.29 -15.50
C SER A 16 -28.65 2.45 -16.90
N GLY A 17 -28.20 3.65 -17.28
CA GLY A 17 -27.49 3.88 -18.54
C GLY A 17 -26.08 3.28 -18.54
N LEU A 18 -25.41 3.23 -17.39
CA LEU A 18 -24.09 2.63 -17.23
C LEU A 18 -24.11 1.09 -17.29
N MET A 19 -25.20 0.48 -16.86
CA MET A 19 -25.36 -0.99 -16.86
C MET A 19 -25.74 -1.57 -18.23
N ASN A 20 -26.21 -0.75 -19.18
CA ASN A 20 -26.80 -1.23 -20.46
C ASN A 20 -25.86 -1.11 -21.66
N GLY A 21 -24.62 -0.68 -21.52
CA GLY A 21 -23.71 -0.51 -22.64
C GLY A 21 -22.25 -0.75 -22.29
N ILE A 22 -21.49 -1.24 -23.26
CA ILE A 22 -20.03 -1.43 -23.16
C ILE A 22 -19.32 -0.14 -22.74
N LEU A 23 -19.83 1.02 -23.14
CA LEU A 23 -19.29 2.33 -22.79
C LEU A 23 -19.41 2.65 -21.27
N GLY A 24 -20.43 2.09 -20.59
CA GLY A 24 -20.62 2.28 -19.15
C GLY A 24 -19.67 1.48 -18.27
N THR A 25 -18.86 0.57 -18.82
CA THR A 25 -17.89 -0.26 -18.12
C THR A 25 -16.43 0.08 -18.45
N SER A 26 -16.23 1.09 -19.31
CA SER A 26 -14.91 1.54 -19.75
C SER A 26 -14.39 2.66 -18.84
N TYR A 27 -13.08 2.67 -18.59
CA TYR A 27 -12.44 3.82 -17.97
C TYR A 27 -12.68 5.08 -18.81
N THR A 28 -13.05 6.16 -18.16
CA THR A 28 -13.45 7.42 -18.79
C THR A 28 -12.30 8.42 -18.97
N SER A 29 -11.18 8.17 -18.31
CA SER A 29 -9.97 8.99 -18.45
C SER A 29 -9.21 8.65 -19.73
N GLU A 30 -8.42 9.60 -20.21
CA GLU A 30 -7.50 9.37 -21.32
C GLU A 30 -6.44 8.31 -20.97
N ASP A 31 -6.01 7.53 -21.94
CA ASP A 31 -5.03 6.47 -21.73
C ASP A 31 -3.72 6.99 -21.16
N SER A 32 -3.28 8.15 -21.59
CA SER A 32 -2.08 8.81 -21.07
C SER A 32 -2.21 9.19 -19.61
N ASP A 33 -3.39 9.62 -19.17
CA ASP A 33 -3.66 9.99 -17.79
C ASP A 33 -3.75 8.77 -16.88
N LEU A 34 -4.37 7.69 -17.36
CA LEU A 34 -4.41 6.40 -16.67
C LEU A 34 -2.99 5.88 -16.40
N VAL A 35 -2.17 5.84 -17.43
CA VAL A 35 -0.77 5.36 -17.34
C VAL A 35 0.09 6.28 -16.48
N ALA A 36 -0.03 7.59 -16.63
CA ALA A 36 0.74 8.54 -15.84
C ALA A 36 0.37 8.49 -14.35
N THR A 37 -0.91 8.30 -14.03
CA THR A 37 -1.38 8.16 -12.65
C THR A 37 -0.87 6.86 -12.02
N GLU A 38 -0.90 5.76 -12.75
CA GLU A 38 -0.33 4.47 -12.34
C GLU A 38 1.18 4.59 -12.08
N ASN A 39 1.91 5.25 -12.98
CA ASN A 39 3.34 5.47 -12.80
C ASN A 39 3.66 6.32 -11.55
N ASN A 40 2.81 7.28 -11.21
CA ASN A 40 2.96 8.05 -9.97
C ASN A 40 2.77 7.18 -8.73
N TYR A 41 1.83 6.24 -8.77
CA TYR A 41 1.63 5.31 -7.66
C TYR A 41 2.82 4.34 -7.53
N ALA A 42 3.26 3.77 -8.63
CA ALA A 42 4.43 2.89 -8.67
C ALA A 42 5.71 3.61 -8.21
N ALA A 43 5.86 4.89 -8.52
CA ALA A 43 6.98 5.70 -8.02
C ALA A 43 6.98 5.81 -6.48
N LYS A 44 5.81 5.98 -5.86
CA LYS A 44 5.67 5.96 -4.39
C LYS A 44 6.03 4.60 -3.79
N GLU A 45 5.67 3.51 -4.44
CA GLU A 45 6.06 2.17 -4.03
C GLU A 45 7.58 1.97 -4.11
N ASN A 46 8.22 2.49 -5.16
CA ASN A 46 9.67 2.47 -5.28
C ASN A 46 10.36 3.32 -4.19
N GLU A 47 9.81 4.48 -3.86
CA GLU A 47 10.31 5.31 -2.75
C GLU A 47 10.20 4.58 -1.40
N LEU A 48 9.09 3.90 -1.15
CA LEU A 48 8.89 3.09 0.05
C LEU A 48 9.90 1.93 0.12
N GLN A 49 10.14 1.25 -1.01
CA GLN A 49 11.16 0.19 -1.08
C GLN A 49 12.55 0.74 -0.76
N GLN A 50 12.93 1.87 -1.35
CA GLN A 50 14.20 2.53 -1.05
C GLN A 50 14.32 2.97 0.41
N GLN A 51 13.23 3.43 1.00
CA GLN A 51 13.20 3.77 2.42
C GLN A 51 13.51 2.55 3.29
N ILE A 52 12.93 1.40 2.97
CA ILE A 52 13.17 0.13 3.68
C ILE A 52 14.60 -0.35 3.47
N ASP A 53 15.09 -0.31 2.24
CA ASP A 53 16.45 -0.73 1.89
C ASP A 53 17.53 0.09 2.60
N ASN A 54 17.23 1.34 2.94
CA ASN A 54 18.13 2.25 3.61
C ASN A 54 17.95 2.33 5.14
N ILE A 55 17.12 1.49 5.73
CA ILE A 55 16.81 1.57 7.19
C ILE A 55 18.07 1.46 8.04
N GLU A 56 18.95 0.53 7.75
CA GLU A 56 20.18 0.34 8.52
C GLU A 56 21.11 1.57 8.48
N SER A 57 21.11 2.30 7.38
CA SER A 57 21.89 3.52 7.24
C SER A 57 21.21 4.76 7.84
N THR A 58 19.88 4.81 7.83
CA THR A 58 19.09 5.93 8.36
C THR A 58 18.80 5.81 9.85
N HIS A 59 18.83 4.58 10.37
CA HIS A 59 18.62 4.24 11.78
C HIS A 59 19.79 3.37 12.28
N PRO A 60 21.02 3.89 12.32
CA PRO A 60 22.18 3.12 12.75
C PRO A 60 22.20 2.91 14.26
N GLY A 61 22.99 1.94 14.71
CA GLY A 61 23.29 1.75 16.14
C GLY A 61 22.52 0.63 16.81
N TYR A 62 21.81 -0.18 16.04
CA TYR A 62 21.20 -1.42 16.53
C TYR A 62 22.15 -2.61 16.29
N ASP A 63 22.11 -3.56 17.20
CA ASP A 63 22.86 -4.81 17.08
C ASP A 63 22.22 -5.78 16.08
N GLU A 64 20.89 -5.67 15.91
CA GLU A 64 20.11 -6.51 15.02
C GLU A 64 18.95 -5.72 14.40
N TYR A 65 18.67 -5.99 13.12
CA TYR A 65 17.49 -5.50 12.40
C TYR A 65 16.62 -6.71 12.03
N ARG A 66 15.36 -6.70 12.46
CA ARG A 66 14.40 -7.76 12.19
C ARG A 66 13.33 -7.25 11.26
N TYR A 67 13.19 -7.89 10.10
CA TYR A 67 12.26 -7.50 9.06
C TYR A 67 11.08 -8.47 8.99
N ASP A 68 9.86 -7.93 9.06
CA ASP A 68 8.59 -8.59 8.79
C ASP A 68 7.86 -7.73 7.74
N LEU A 69 8.05 -8.08 6.47
CA LEU A 69 7.67 -7.24 5.35
C LEU A 69 6.69 -7.96 4.43
N ASP A 70 5.50 -7.40 4.28
CA ASP A 70 4.64 -7.72 3.17
C ASP A 70 5.27 -7.24 1.85
N SER A 71 4.87 -7.85 0.73
CA SER A 71 5.34 -7.43 -0.59
C SER A 71 4.83 -6.03 -0.93
N ILE A 72 5.66 -5.24 -1.64
CA ILE A 72 5.26 -3.96 -2.20
C ILE A 72 4.78 -4.19 -3.63
N GLY A 73 3.55 -3.83 -3.90
CA GLY A 73 2.91 -3.98 -5.20
C GLY A 73 1.39 -3.90 -5.08
N HIS A 74 0.74 -3.58 -6.17
CA HIS A 74 -0.72 -3.50 -6.26
C HIS A 74 -1.21 -3.92 -7.63
N ASN A 75 -2.52 -4.13 -7.75
CA ASN A 75 -3.16 -4.34 -9.05
C ASN A 75 -3.52 -2.97 -9.66
N PRO A 76 -2.93 -2.59 -10.82
CA PRO A 76 -3.22 -1.31 -11.46
C PRO A 76 -4.71 -1.10 -11.78
N HIS A 77 -5.42 -2.18 -12.11
CA HIS A 77 -6.85 -2.11 -12.40
C HIS A 77 -7.70 -1.86 -11.15
N GLU A 78 -7.25 -2.29 -9.97
CA GLU A 78 -7.92 -1.94 -8.71
C GLU A 78 -7.82 -0.42 -8.45
N LEU A 79 -6.66 0.17 -8.65
CA LEU A 79 -6.46 1.61 -8.50
C LEU A 79 -7.27 2.40 -9.52
N ALA A 80 -7.17 2.05 -10.80
CA ALA A 80 -7.90 2.72 -11.87
C ALA A 80 -9.43 2.62 -11.70
N SER A 81 -9.92 1.47 -11.29
CA SER A 81 -11.36 1.25 -11.01
C SER A 81 -11.83 2.11 -9.84
N TYR A 82 -11.07 2.15 -8.76
CA TYR A 82 -11.36 2.98 -7.60
C TYR A 82 -11.40 4.47 -7.95
N LEU A 83 -10.38 4.97 -8.65
CA LEU A 83 -10.32 6.37 -9.07
C LEU A 83 -11.42 6.74 -10.08
N THR A 84 -11.76 5.85 -11.00
CA THR A 84 -12.83 6.06 -11.97
C THR A 84 -14.19 6.18 -11.27
N VAL A 85 -14.45 5.37 -10.28
CA VAL A 85 -15.71 5.44 -9.50
C VAL A 85 -15.84 6.75 -8.75
N LEU A 86 -14.76 7.24 -8.15
CA LEU A 86 -14.79 8.47 -7.35
C LEU A 86 -14.73 9.74 -8.19
N LEU A 87 -13.87 9.78 -9.18
CA LEU A 87 -13.51 10.99 -9.90
C LEU A 87 -14.12 11.04 -11.32
N GLN A 88 -14.60 9.91 -11.81
CA GLN A 88 -15.03 9.68 -13.17
C GLN A 88 -13.87 9.83 -14.15
N THR A 89 -13.60 11.03 -14.61
CA THR A 89 -12.40 11.35 -15.40
C THR A 89 -11.37 12.05 -14.55
N TYR A 90 -10.14 11.62 -14.60
CA TYR A 90 -9.05 12.17 -13.80
C TYR A 90 -7.76 12.33 -14.58
N THR A 91 -6.96 13.25 -14.12
CA THR A 91 -5.55 13.43 -14.50
C THR A 91 -4.67 13.07 -13.30
N PRO A 92 -3.35 12.89 -13.48
CA PRO A 92 -2.45 12.69 -12.35
C PRO A 92 -2.57 13.75 -11.25
N GLN A 93 -2.81 14.99 -11.63
CA GLN A 93 -2.97 16.12 -10.70
C GLN A 93 -4.28 16.05 -9.91
N SER A 94 -5.39 15.78 -10.60
CA SER A 94 -6.69 15.70 -9.93
C SER A 94 -6.82 14.46 -9.03
N ALA A 95 -6.11 13.38 -9.34
CA ALA A 95 -6.11 12.16 -8.57
C ALA A 95 -5.13 12.17 -7.37
N GLN A 96 -4.26 13.18 -7.27
CA GLN A 96 -3.13 13.17 -6.31
C GLN A 96 -3.58 13.01 -4.85
N ALA A 97 -4.67 13.66 -4.46
CA ALA A 97 -5.18 13.57 -3.09
C ALA A 97 -5.66 12.15 -2.75
N GLU A 98 -6.40 11.52 -3.68
CA GLU A 98 -6.87 10.14 -3.52
C GLU A 98 -5.74 9.12 -3.60
N ILE A 99 -4.76 9.34 -4.47
CA ILE A 99 -3.53 8.52 -4.52
C ILE A 99 -2.83 8.53 -3.17
N ASN A 100 -2.62 9.70 -2.59
CA ASN A 100 -1.97 9.83 -1.28
C ASN A 100 -2.77 9.13 -0.18
N ARG A 101 -4.10 9.26 -0.22
CA ARG A 101 -4.99 8.62 0.73
C ARG A 101 -4.94 7.09 0.65
N VAL A 102 -5.09 6.55 -0.54
CA VAL A 102 -5.05 5.10 -0.78
C VAL A 102 -3.68 4.54 -0.40
N PHE A 103 -2.60 5.20 -0.80
CA PHE A 103 -1.24 4.78 -0.48
C PHE A 103 -1.00 4.72 1.04
N ALA A 104 -1.46 5.73 1.78
CA ALA A 104 -1.35 5.78 3.25
C ALA A 104 -2.19 4.70 3.94
N MET A 105 -3.27 4.26 3.33
CA MET A 105 -4.09 3.15 3.84
C MET A 105 -3.54 1.78 3.44
N GLN A 106 -2.94 1.67 2.25
CA GLN A 106 -2.38 0.44 1.75
C GLN A 106 -1.12 0.04 2.52
N TYR A 107 -0.18 0.95 2.67
CA TYR A 107 1.12 0.65 3.27
C TYR A 107 1.27 1.29 4.65
N THR A 108 1.59 0.46 5.63
CA THR A 108 1.97 0.93 6.97
C THR A 108 3.35 0.37 7.31
N LEU A 109 4.33 1.26 7.41
CA LEU A 109 5.69 0.94 7.86
C LEU A 109 5.81 1.31 9.33
N THR A 110 6.14 0.33 10.16
CA THR A 110 6.30 0.50 11.61
C THR A 110 7.71 0.10 12.01
N LEU A 111 8.39 0.99 12.73
CA LEU A 111 9.68 0.74 13.34
C LEU A 111 9.50 0.66 14.85
N THR A 112 9.93 -0.43 15.48
CA THR A 112 9.80 -0.64 16.92
C THR A 112 11.14 -1.05 17.52
N GLU A 113 11.60 -0.28 18.48
CA GLU A 113 12.82 -0.58 19.23
C GLU A 113 12.54 -1.64 20.29
N GLU A 114 13.46 -2.57 20.44
CA GLU A 114 13.43 -3.61 21.46
C GLU A 114 14.82 -3.74 22.09
N THR A 115 14.89 -3.93 23.39
CA THR A 115 16.14 -4.18 24.11
C THR A 115 16.05 -5.50 24.86
N GLU A 116 16.97 -6.40 24.56
CA GLU A 116 17.16 -7.67 25.27
C GLU A 116 18.38 -7.57 26.17
N ILE A 117 18.32 -8.18 27.35
CA ILE A 117 19.52 -8.41 28.17
C ILE A 117 20.11 -9.74 27.77
N ARG A 118 21.31 -9.70 27.22
CA ARG A 118 22.10 -10.88 26.88
C ARG A 118 23.32 -10.99 27.77
N TYR A 119 23.94 -12.17 27.81
CA TYR A 119 25.12 -12.44 28.64
C TYR A 119 26.28 -12.83 27.73
N ARG A 120 27.47 -12.30 28.09
CA ARG A 120 28.73 -12.69 27.46
C ARG A 120 29.68 -13.21 28.49
N THR A 121 30.50 -14.16 28.10
CA THR A 121 31.53 -14.71 28.96
C THR A 121 32.78 -13.83 28.90
N GLU A 122 33.18 -13.26 30.04
CA GLU A 122 34.44 -12.56 30.18
C GLU A 122 35.42 -13.41 30.97
N THR A 123 36.64 -13.52 30.44
CA THR A 123 37.71 -14.30 31.10
C THR A 123 38.78 -13.31 31.58
N SER A 124 39.05 -13.38 32.88
CA SER A 124 40.12 -12.58 33.54
C SER A 124 41.17 -13.54 34.05
N THR A 125 42.43 -13.23 33.78
CA THR A 125 43.58 -13.97 34.33
C THR A 125 44.30 -13.11 35.36
N ASP A 126 44.42 -13.63 36.56
CA ASP A 126 45.21 -12.96 37.63
C ASP A 126 46.69 -12.98 37.24
N PRO A 127 47.34 -11.79 37.10
CA PRO A 127 48.74 -11.74 36.68
C PRO A 127 49.72 -12.25 37.73
N GLU A 128 49.33 -12.37 39.02
CA GLU A 128 50.21 -12.87 40.09
C GLU A 128 50.10 -14.37 40.28
N THR A 129 48.90 -14.95 40.14
CA THR A 129 48.66 -16.38 40.39
C THR A 129 48.54 -17.19 39.11
N GLY A 130 48.25 -16.55 37.98
CA GLY A 130 47.97 -17.24 36.71
C GLY A 130 46.62 -17.96 36.68
N GLU A 131 45.81 -17.77 37.71
CA GLU A 131 44.45 -18.36 37.74
C GLU A 131 43.50 -17.60 36.80
N THR A 132 42.74 -18.38 36.07
CA THR A 132 41.73 -17.87 35.12
C THR A 132 40.35 -17.98 35.74
N THR A 133 39.66 -16.86 35.86
CA THR A 133 38.26 -16.80 36.29
C THR A 133 37.39 -16.45 35.10
N THR A 134 36.23 -17.08 35.02
CA THR A 134 35.25 -16.85 33.97
C THR A 134 33.97 -16.33 34.62
N GLU A 135 33.48 -15.18 34.15
CA GLU A 135 32.26 -14.56 34.65
C GLU A 135 31.29 -14.26 33.49
N GLU A 136 30.03 -14.45 33.73
CA GLU A 136 28.98 -14.03 32.80
C GLU A 136 28.54 -12.59 33.09
N VAL A 137 28.74 -11.70 32.13
CA VAL A 137 28.44 -10.28 32.24
C VAL A 137 27.22 -9.95 31.38
N PRO A 138 26.16 -9.34 31.97
CA PRO A 138 25.02 -8.89 31.22
C PRO A 138 25.39 -7.67 30.36
N TYR A 139 24.78 -7.61 29.16
CA TYR A 139 24.84 -6.44 28.28
C TYR A 139 23.51 -6.22 27.57
N GLU A 140 23.25 -4.97 27.18
CA GLU A 140 22.08 -4.62 26.39
C GLU A 140 22.31 -4.95 24.92
N TYR A 141 21.34 -5.60 24.32
CA TYR A 141 21.29 -5.94 22.90
C TYR A 141 20.11 -5.21 22.27
N HIS A 142 20.40 -4.27 21.40
CA HIS A 142 19.41 -3.38 20.79
C HIS A 142 18.95 -3.90 19.44
N ILE A 143 17.64 -4.02 19.28
CA ILE A 143 17.00 -4.58 18.10
C ILE A 143 16.05 -3.53 17.52
N LEU A 144 16.11 -3.33 16.21
CA LEU A 144 15.09 -2.60 15.47
C LEU A 144 14.19 -3.58 14.71
N ASN A 145 12.93 -3.64 15.09
CA ASN A 145 11.91 -4.40 14.40
C ASN A 145 11.30 -3.51 13.32
N VAL A 146 11.35 -3.97 12.07
CA VAL A 146 10.83 -3.28 10.89
C VAL A 146 9.66 -4.10 10.35
N LYS A 147 8.47 -3.52 10.39
CA LYS A 147 7.25 -4.17 9.90
C LYS A 147 6.61 -3.33 8.80
N LEU A 148 6.33 -3.97 7.67
CA LEU A 148 5.51 -3.41 6.60
C LEU A 148 4.24 -4.25 6.44
N THR A 149 3.09 -3.59 6.45
CA THR A 149 1.81 -4.20 6.07
C THR A 149 1.33 -3.63 4.75
N ASN A 150 0.81 -4.50 3.89
CA ASN A 150 0.18 -4.13 2.61
C ASN A 150 -1.28 -4.58 2.64
N LYS A 151 -2.20 -3.60 2.70
CA LYS A 151 -3.64 -3.82 2.61
C LYS A 151 -4.08 -3.67 1.16
N PRO A 152 -4.68 -4.70 0.54
CA PRO A 152 -5.12 -4.61 -0.86
C PRO A 152 -6.04 -3.43 -1.12
N ILE A 153 -5.92 -2.82 -2.31
CA ILE A 153 -6.79 -1.68 -2.71
C ILE A 153 -8.26 -2.10 -2.73
N SER A 154 -8.55 -3.36 -3.05
CA SER A 154 -9.91 -3.90 -2.99
C SER A 154 -10.53 -3.82 -1.58
N GLU A 155 -9.76 -4.08 -0.52
CA GLU A 155 -10.23 -3.92 0.86
C GLU A 155 -10.42 -2.44 1.22
N ILE A 156 -9.53 -1.57 0.76
CA ILE A 156 -9.66 -0.12 0.93
C ILE A 156 -10.92 0.40 0.24
N ALA A 157 -11.20 -0.10 -0.97
CA ALA A 157 -12.41 0.23 -1.71
C ALA A 157 -13.67 -0.17 -0.92
N GLU A 158 -13.69 -1.35 -0.30
CA GLU A 158 -14.81 -1.81 0.55
C GLU A 158 -15.04 -0.92 1.78
N GLU A 159 -13.96 -0.32 2.31
CA GLU A 159 -14.07 0.60 3.45
C GLU A 159 -14.54 2.00 3.08
N LEU A 160 -14.16 2.49 1.90
CA LEU A 160 -14.34 3.89 1.52
C LEU A 160 -15.52 4.14 0.58
N LEU A 161 -15.90 3.16 -0.22
CA LEU A 161 -16.94 3.31 -1.21
C LEU A 161 -18.33 3.06 -0.62
N THR A 162 -19.32 3.79 -1.10
CA THR A 162 -20.72 3.46 -0.85
C THR A 162 -21.09 2.13 -1.53
N PRO A 163 -22.18 1.45 -1.11
CA PRO A 163 -22.59 0.19 -1.75
C PRO A 163 -22.74 0.30 -3.27
N GLN A 164 -23.31 1.40 -3.78
CA GLN A 164 -23.47 1.62 -5.22
C GLN A 164 -22.12 1.85 -5.91
N GLN A 165 -21.25 2.62 -5.30
CA GLN A 165 -19.88 2.82 -5.82
C GLN A 165 -19.10 1.50 -5.84
N LEU A 166 -19.27 0.67 -4.83
CA LEU A 166 -18.61 -0.63 -4.75
C LEU A 166 -19.07 -1.59 -5.84
N GLU A 167 -20.36 -1.57 -6.19
CA GLU A 167 -20.88 -2.33 -7.34
C GLU A 167 -20.25 -1.85 -8.65
N MET A 168 -20.17 -0.53 -8.85
CA MET A 168 -19.50 0.04 -10.03
C MET A 168 -18.01 -0.32 -10.07
N TYR A 169 -17.33 -0.24 -8.94
CA TYR A 169 -15.92 -0.64 -8.80
C TYR A 169 -15.71 -2.09 -9.26
N ARG A 170 -16.56 -3.01 -8.81
CA ARG A 170 -16.49 -4.42 -9.20
C ARG A 170 -16.71 -4.63 -10.71
N VAL A 171 -17.63 -3.89 -11.30
CA VAL A 171 -17.88 -3.94 -12.76
C VAL A 171 -16.65 -3.44 -13.54
N TYR A 172 -16.07 -2.31 -13.15
CA TYR A 172 -14.83 -1.81 -13.77
C TYR A 172 -13.68 -2.79 -13.63
N LEU A 173 -13.54 -3.39 -12.44
CA LEU A 173 -12.48 -4.36 -12.18
C LEU A 173 -12.66 -5.63 -13.02
N GLU A 174 -13.88 -6.18 -13.09
CA GLU A 174 -14.19 -7.36 -13.87
C GLU A 174 -13.92 -7.18 -15.36
N THR A 175 -14.25 -6.02 -15.90
CA THR A 175 -14.02 -5.69 -17.33
C THR A 175 -12.61 -5.15 -17.59
N SER A 176 -11.81 -4.90 -16.55
CA SER A 176 -10.56 -4.13 -16.63
C SER A 176 -10.74 -2.79 -17.34
N GLY A 177 -11.91 -2.15 -17.13
CA GLY A 177 -12.29 -0.91 -17.79
C GLY A 177 -12.32 -0.99 -19.31
N ASN A 178 -12.49 -2.18 -19.88
CA ASN A 178 -12.37 -2.51 -21.31
C ASN A 178 -11.01 -2.14 -21.93
N LYS A 179 -9.99 -2.03 -21.10
CA LYS A 179 -8.59 -1.72 -21.47
C LYS A 179 -7.62 -2.67 -20.76
N PRO A 180 -7.74 -4.00 -20.94
CA PRO A 180 -7.00 -4.96 -20.13
C PRO A 180 -5.48 -4.88 -20.26
N LEU A 181 -4.98 -4.32 -21.36
CA LEU A 181 -3.52 -4.22 -21.63
C LEU A 181 -2.94 -2.81 -21.42
N ILE A 182 -3.74 -1.87 -20.92
CA ILE A 182 -3.29 -0.47 -20.83
C ILE A 182 -2.10 -0.30 -19.87
N PHE A 183 -1.98 -1.12 -18.85
CA PHE A 183 -0.88 -1.11 -17.90
C PHE A 183 0.22 -2.13 -18.24
N GLY A 184 0.28 -2.56 -19.50
CA GLY A 184 1.32 -3.47 -19.99
C GLY A 184 1.15 -4.89 -19.47
N GLY A 185 0.07 -5.57 -19.83
CA GLY A 185 -0.20 -7.02 -19.71
C GLY A 185 0.66 -7.79 -18.69
N GLY A 186 0.75 -7.30 -17.46
CA GLY A 186 1.46 -7.94 -16.37
C GLY A 186 0.72 -9.22 -16.00
N SER A 187 1.37 -10.34 -16.20
CA SER A 187 0.96 -11.66 -15.78
C SER A 187 0.48 -11.62 -14.33
N THR A 188 -0.79 -11.82 -14.11
CA THR A 188 -1.32 -12.21 -12.81
C THR A 188 -0.83 -13.61 -12.50
N ASN A 189 0.34 -13.73 -11.91
CA ASN A 189 0.73 -14.97 -11.26
C ASN A 189 0.04 -15.00 -9.90
N THR A 190 -1.15 -15.54 -9.89
CA THR A 190 -1.75 -16.17 -8.71
C THR A 190 -1.01 -17.48 -8.46
N SER A 191 -0.27 -17.54 -7.41
CA SER A 191 0.15 -18.79 -6.77
C SER A 191 -0.25 -18.75 -5.33
#